data_1fec4208399795e66c2d7454edf84ad0
#
_entry.id   1fec4208399795e66c2d7454edf84ad0
#
_cell.length_a   1.000
_cell.length_b   1.000
_cell.length_c   1.000
_cell.angle_alpha   90.00
_cell.angle_beta   90.00
_cell.angle_gamma   90.00
#
_symmetry.space_group_name_H-M   'P 1'
#
loop_
_entity.id
_entity.type
_entity.pdbx_description
1 polymer ?
#
loop_
_entity_poly.entity_id
_entity_poly.type
_entity_poly.pdbx_seq_one_letter_code
_entity_poly.pdbx_strand_id
1 'polypeptide(L)'
;MPRQGAIVAVLSVAGLASSFMFTLVVPIQSKLPELLGSSIIAAVSPGIVGVIVGRALQGAVTGVVPLGISIMRDVLHEDRVDAAIAFMSATLGVGGAIGMPVSAIITETSDWHVLFWMSAGLGVIVFALVIWIIPPSVLRTAGRFDYIGAAGLAVGLTGVLLAISRGNEWGWASPATLACGLGGIAVLLVWGWYELRLSEPLLDLRVAARPAVLLTNLASVAVGFSLFASNVSYPQMLELPAAAGGFGLSLLQASLIVMPSGLVMMVLSPFSGRLARTVGPQLLLVLGAAALIVAYGYSLLFASEVWHILVANLLIGVGIGFGYAAMLMLIMRSVPPTETGASNGLNALFRSLGTSTAAALVGAVLAAMSVTRDGIAVPTPAAFQTSFALGIGAAAVALAIALFIPRRRDPHEAHPSLPH
;
A
#
# COMPACT_ATOMS: atom_id res chain seq x y z
N MET A 1 1.71 30.47 -12.69
CA MET A 1 0.84 29.36 -13.04
C MET A 1 1.52 28.18 -13.77
N PRO A 2 2.46 28.33 -14.74
CA PRO A 2 3.11 27.18 -15.38
C PRO A 2 3.93 26.30 -14.40
N ARG A 3 4.51 26.89 -13.34
CA ARG A 3 5.28 26.13 -12.35
C ARG A 3 4.46 25.16 -11.49
N GLN A 4 3.21 25.46 -11.15
CA GLN A 4 2.37 24.58 -10.32
C GLN A 4 2.04 23.26 -11.03
N GLY A 5 1.71 23.32 -12.33
CA GLY A 5 1.50 22.11 -13.13
C GLY A 5 2.73 21.21 -13.22
N ALA A 6 3.92 21.82 -13.36
CA ALA A 6 5.17 21.08 -13.38
C ALA A 6 5.48 20.40 -12.04
N ILE A 7 5.20 21.05 -10.91
CA ILE A 7 5.36 20.47 -9.57
C ILE A 7 4.43 19.26 -9.40
N VAL A 8 3.15 19.39 -9.75
CA VAL A 8 2.20 18.27 -9.72
C VAL A 8 2.70 17.11 -10.58
N ALA A 9 3.15 17.39 -11.80
CA ALA A 9 3.66 16.39 -12.71
C ALA A 9 4.88 15.65 -12.13
N VAL A 10 5.87 16.38 -11.59
CA VAL A 10 7.07 15.76 -11.01
C VAL A 10 6.76 14.94 -9.77
N LEU A 11 5.94 15.44 -8.85
CA LEU A 11 5.54 14.70 -7.66
C LEU A 11 4.71 13.47 -8.02
N SER A 12 3.87 13.55 -9.05
CA SER A 12 3.11 12.41 -9.55
C SER A 12 4.00 11.37 -10.23
N VAL A 13 5.01 11.80 -11.00
CA VAL A 13 6.04 10.90 -11.56
C VAL A 13 6.84 10.24 -10.44
N ALA A 14 7.17 10.96 -9.37
CA ALA A 14 7.84 10.38 -8.21
C ALA A 14 6.97 9.33 -7.50
N GLY A 15 5.68 9.59 -7.33
CA GLY A 15 4.70 8.64 -6.79
C GLY A 15 4.54 7.40 -7.69
N LEU A 16 4.47 7.59 -9.00
CA LEU A 16 4.42 6.51 -9.99
C LEU A 16 5.69 5.66 -9.93
N ALA A 17 6.85 6.28 -9.92
CA ALA A 17 8.14 5.60 -9.82
C ALA A 17 8.25 4.79 -8.53
N SER A 18 7.79 5.34 -7.40
CA SER A 18 7.75 4.67 -6.10
C SER A 18 6.89 3.39 -6.16
N SER A 19 5.67 3.49 -6.67
CA SER A 19 4.75 2.36 -6.82
C SER A 19 5.27 1.33 -7.83
N PHE A 20 5.81 1.79 -8.94
CA PHE A 20 6.42 0.94 -9.95
C PHE A 20 7.59 0.12 -9.39
N MET A 21 8.54 0.78 -8.70
CA MET A 21 9.67 0.12 -8.05
C MET A 21 9.24 -0.93 -7.02
N PHE A 22 8.20 -0.64 -6.25
CA PHE A 22 7.65 -1.58 -5.29
C PHE A 22 7.07 -2.81 -5.99
N THR A 23 6.33 -2.61 -7.08
CA THR A 23 5.60 -3.66 -7.77
C THR A 23 6.49 -4.51 -8.70
N LEU A 24 7.60 -3.96 -9.20
CA LEU A 24 8.56 -4.69 -10.03
C LEU A 24 9.05 -6.00 -9.40
N VAL A 25 9.13 -6.07 -8.08
CA VAL A 25 9.65 -7.23 -7.36
C VAL A 25 8.56 -8.22 -6.96
N VAL A 26 7.29 -7.83 -7.00
CA VAL A 26 6.17 -8.69 -6.59
C VAL A 26 6.12 -10.02 -7.37
N PRO A 27 6.21 -10.04 -8.71
CA PRO A 27 6.10 -11.29 -9.47
C PRO A 27 7.23 -12.29 -9.23
N ILE A 28 8.41 -11.83 -8.82
CA ILE A 28 9.57 -12.69 -8.60
C ILE A 28 9.73 -13.15 -7.14
N GLN A 29 8.84 -12.74 -6.22
CA GLN A 29 8.96 -13.09 -4.80
C GLN A 29 8.98 -14.60 -4.55
N SER A 30 8.21 -15.37 -5.32
CA SER A 30 8.18 -16.84 -5.25
C SER A 30 9.48 -17.51 -5.72
N LYS A 31 10.21 -16.86 -6.63
CA LYS A 31 11.48 -17.36 -7.20
C LYS A 31 12.72 -16.79 -6.52
N LEU A 32 12.58 -15.82 -5.63
CA LEU A 32 13.69 -15.19 -4.92
C LEU A 32 14.59 -16.15 -4.15
N PRO A 33 14.12 -17.21 -3.47
CA PRO A 33 15.01 -18.17 -2.80
C PRO A 33 16.00 -18.85 -3.73
N GLU A 34 15.62 -19.09 -4.99
CA GLU A 34 16.49 -19.70 -5.99
C GLU A 34 17.43 -18.71 -6.67
N LEU A 35 17.03 -17.41 -6.68
CA LEU A 35 17.73 -16.32 -7.37
C LEU A 35 18.61 -15.47 -6.44
N LEU A 36 18.66 -15.79 -5.14
CA LEU A 36 19.31 -15.00 -4.08
C LEU A 36 20.84 -14.85 -4.19
N GLY A 37 21.43 -15.20 -5.33
CA GLY A 37 22.86 -14.98 -5.57
C GLY A 37 23.27 -13.54 -5.92
N SER A 38 22.38 -12.64 -6.24
CA SER A 38 22.75 -11.33 -6.80
C SER A 38 21.63 -10.28 -6.89
N SER A 39 21.76 -9.09 -6.32
CA SER A 39 20.93 -7.88 -6.58
C SER A 39 21.72 -6.56 -6.38
N ILE A 40 21.30 -5.31 -6.53
CA ILE A 40 22.22 -4.17 -6.74
C ILE A 40 23.13 -3.76 -5.56
N ILE A 41 22.74 -3.80 -4.42
CA ILE A 41 23.65 -4.07 -3.30
C ILE A 41 23.86 -5.57 -3.31
N ALA A 42 23.02 -6.36 -3.86
CA ALA A 42 23.16 -7.70 -4.30
C ALA A 42 23.56 -7.82 -5.78
N ALA A 43 23.62 -6.84 -6.62
CA ALA A 43 24.30 -6.78 -7.91
C ALA A 43 25.76 -6.37 -7.79
N VAL A 44 26.11 -5.81 -6.64
CA VAL A 44 27.46 -5.42 -6.26
C VAL A 44 27.92 -6.17 -5.02
N SER A 45 27.05 -6.88 -4.32
CA SER A 45 27.34 -7.60 -3.08
C SER A 45 26.95 -9.08 -3.19
N PRO A 46 27.87 -10.01 -2.95
CA PRO A 46 27.62 -11.45 -3.14
C PRO A 46 26.82 -12.09 -1.99
N GLY A 47 25.78 -11.43 -1.46
CA GLY A 47 25.05 -12.01 -0.34
C GLY A 47 23.71 -11.35 0.02
N ILE A 48 22.90 -12.09 0.76
CA ILE A 48 21.55 -11.70 1.23
C ILE A 48 21.49 -10.36 1.96
N VAL A 49 22.57 -9.97 2.64
CA VAL A 49 22.67 -8.72 3.39
C VAL A 49 22.49 -7.50 2.47
N GLY A 50 23.08 -7.53 1.27
CA GLY A 50 22.89 -6.46 0.29
C GLY A 50 21.48 -6.33 -0.21
N VAL A 51 20.75 -7.44 -0.40
CA VAL A 51 19.33 -7.43 -0.76
C VAL A 51 18.51 -6.79 0.36
N ILE A 52 18.76 -7.17 1.61
CA ILE A 52 18.07 -6.62 2.79
C ILE A 52 18.28 -5.11 2.88
N VAL A 53 19.53 -4.64 2.75
CA VAL A 53 19.84 -3.20 2.79
C VAL A 53 19.19 -2.46 1.62
N GLY A 54 19.28 -3.00 0.41
CA GLY A 54 18.64 -2.41 -0.76
C GLY A 54 17.10 -2.30 -0.60
N ARG A 55 16.46 -3.33 -0.05
CA ARG A 55 15.01 -3.34 0.24
C ARG A 55 14.65 -2.36 1.37
N ALA A 56 15.48 -2.25 2.40
CA ALA A 56 15.28 -1.26 3.47
C ALA A 56 15.36 0.18 2.93
N LEU A 57 16.31 0.47 2.04
CA LEU A 57 16.41 1.76 1.37
C LEU A 57 15.24 2.02 0.43
N GLN A 58 14.76 1.00 -0.29
CA GLN A 58 13.53 1.10 -1.08
C GLN A 58 12.29 1.38 -0.21
N GLY A 59 12.27 0.90 1.04
CA GLY A 59 11.23 1.25 2.00
C GLY A 59 11.11 2.76 2.25
N ALA A 60 12.21 3.51 2.24
CA ALA A 60 12.22 4.96 2.39
C ALA A 60 11.48 5.68 1.24
N VAL A 61 11.43 5.08 0.05
CA VAL A 61 10.72 5.63 -1.12
C VAL A 61 9.20 5.69 -0.89
N THR A 62 8.64 4.87 -0.01
CA THR A 62 7.20 4.93 0.33
C THR A 62 6.80 6.27 0.97
N GLY A 63 7.74 6.97 1.61
CA GLY A 63 7.56 8.31 2.15
C GLY A 63 7.37 9.42 1.09
N VAL A 64 7.70 9.16 -0.17
CA VAL A 64 7.57 10.14 -1.27
C VAL A 64 6.12 10.58 -1.46
N VAL A 65 5.15 9.68 -1.30
CA VAL A 65 3.72 9.98 -1.49
C VAL A 65 3.19 10.92 -0.40
N PRO A 66 3.32 10.63 0.90
CA PRO A 66 2.91 11.54 1.97
C PRO A 66 3.61 12.90 1.88
N LEU A 67 4.91 12.90 1.59
CA LEU A 67 5.69 14.14 1.43
C LEU A 67 5.23 14.95 0.21
N GLY A 68 4.98 14.28 -0.91
CA GLY A 68 4.45 14.91 -2.12
C GLY A 68 3.07 15.53 -1.89
N ILE A 69 2.19 14.89 -1.13
CA ILE A 69 0.88 15.43 -0.75
C ILE A 69 1.05 16.68 0.11
N SER A 70 1.97 16.67 1.08
CA SER A 70 2.27 17.83 1.91
C SER A 70 2.78 19.01 1.05
N ILE A 71 3.75 18.78 0.17
CA ILE A 71 4.28 19.80 -0.74
C ILE A 71 3.18 20.36 -1.65
N MET A 72 2.32 19.49 -2.22
CA MET A 72 1.20 19.94 -3.06
C MET A 72 0.25 20.85 -2.30
N ARG A 73 -0.03 20.53 -1.04
CA ARG A 73 -0.90 21.34 -0.18
C ARG A 73 -0.30 22.71 0.12
N ASP A 74 1.04 22.79 0.28
CA ASP A 74 1.75 24.04 0.58
C ASP A 74 1.88 24.98 -0.63
N VAL A 75 1.95 24.40 -1.85
CA VAL A 75 2.31 25.15 -3.07
C VAL A 75 1.10 25.43 -3.97
N LEU A 76 0.06 24.59 -3.91
CA LEU A 76 -1.11 24.70 -4.78
C LEU A 76 -2.20 25.59 -4.17
N HIS A 77 -2.96 26.25 -5.03
CA HIS A 77 -4.18 26.93 -4.65
C HIS A 77 -5.23 25.91 -4.17
N GLU A 78 -6.02 26.24 -3.14
CA GLU A 78 -6.96 25.33 -2.48
C GLU A 78 -7.87 24.57 -3.47
N ASP A 79 -8.37 25.24 -4.50
CA ASP A 79 -9.24 24.65 -5.54
C ASP A 79 -8.59 23.48 -6.32
N ARG A 80 -7.26 23.39 -6.31
CA ARG A 80 -6.48 22.40 -7.08
C ARG A 80 -5.91 21.28 -6.23
N VAL A 81 -5.87 21.44 -4.93
CA VAL A 81 -5.25 20.48 -4.01
C VAL A 81 -5.93 19.11 -4.11
N ASP A 82 -7.26 19.05 -4.04
CA ASP A 82 -8.01 17.79 -4.11
C ASP A 82 -7.77 17.04 -5.43
N ALA A 83 -7.75 17.77 -6.54
CA ALA A 83 -7.48 17.17 -7.86
C ALA A 83 -6.04 16.66 -7.97
N ALA A 84 -5.07 17.39 -7.42
CA ALA A 84 -3.66 16.99 -7.43
C ALA A 84 -3.42 15.75 -6.56
N ILE A 85 -4.06 15.67 -5.39
CA ILE A 85 -3.98 14.49 -4.50
C ILE A 85 -4.65 13.29 -5.16
N ALA A 86 -5.82 13.47 -5.77
CA ALA A 86 -6.47 12.42 -6.51
C ALA A 86 -5.58 11.90 -7.64
N PHE A 87 -4.91 12.80 -8.38
CA PHE A 87 -3.97 12.43 -9.43
C PHE A 87 -2.74 11.69 -8.88
N MET A 88 -2.17 12.15 -7.76
CA MET A 88 -1.07 11.46 -7.10
C MET A 88 -1.48 10.06 -6.60
N SER A 89 -2.69 9.91 -6.05
CA SER A 89 -3.24 8.60 -5.68
C SER A 89 -3.39 7.68 -6.89
N ALA A 90 -3.77 8.23 -8.06
CA ALA A 90 -3.86 7.48 -9.31
C ALA A 90 -2.51 6.92 -9.75
N THR A 91 -1.41 7.66 -9.54
CA THR A 91 -0.07 7.20 -9.94
C THR A 91 0.38 5.96 -9.19
N LEU A 92 -0.12 5.73 -7.96
CA LEU A 92 0.11 4.49 -7.22
C LEU A 92 -0.50 3.29 -7.95
N GLY A 93 -1.72 3.45 -8.47
CA GLY A 93 -2.38 2.40 -9.26
C GLY A 93 -1.67 2.12 -10.57
N VAL A 94 -1.26 3.17 -11.28
CA VAL A 94 -0.52 3.04 -12.57
C VAL A 94 0.82 2.37 -12.37
N GLY A 95 1.60 2.82 -11.38
CA GLY A 95 2.90 2.22 -11.06
C GLY A 95 2.76 0.72 -10.74
N GLY A 96 1.75 0.37 -9.94
CA GLY A 96 1.42 -1.02 -9.65
C GLY A 96 0.99 -1.83 -10.88
N ALA A 97 0.13 -1.24 -11.72
CA ALA A 97 -0.38 -1.89 -12.92
C ALA A 97 0.71 -2.19 -13.95
N ILE A 98 1.58 -1.22 -14.22
CA ILE A 98 2.65 -1.36 -15.22
C ILE A 98 3.82 -2.16 -14.68
N GLY A 99 4.10 -2.06 -13.39
CA GLY A 99 5.25 -2.71 -12.75
C GLY A 99 5.26 -4.22 -12.91
N MET A 100 4.12 -4.90 -12.72
CA MET A 100 4.03 -6.36 -12.83
C MET A 100 4.31 -6.88 -14.26
N PRO A 101 3.66 -6.39 -15.32
CA PRO A 101 3.97 -6.85 -16.69
C PRO A 101 5.40 -6.54 -17.12
N VAL A 102 5.92 -5.36 -16.75
CA VAL A 102 7.31 -4.99 -17.06
C VAL A 102 8.29 -5.94 -16.35
N SER A 103 8.02 -6.25 -15.07
CA SER A 103 8.80 -7.22 -14.33
C SER A 103 8.74 -8.60 -14.99
N ALA A 104 7.56 -9.05 -15.40
CA ALA A 104 7.37 -10.33 -16.07
C ALA A 104 8.16 -10.41 -17.38
N ILE A 105 8.06 -9.39 -18.25
CA ILE A 105 8.82 -9.34 -19.50
C ILE A 105 10.32 -9.42 -19.23
N ILE A 106 10.83 -8.63 -18.30
CA ILE A 106 12.28 -8.63 -18.00
C ILE A 106 12.72 -9.98 -17.45
N THR A 107 11.93 -10.58 -16.55
CA THR A 107 12.27 -11.88 -15.94
C THR A 107 12.20 -13.03 -16.95
N GLU A 108 11.32 -12.97 -17.95
CA GLU A 108 11.20 -13.98 -19.01
C GLU A 108 12.26 -13.81 -20.11
N THR A 109 12.72 -12.56 -20.38
CA THR A 109 13.59 -12.27 -21.54
C THR A 109 15.02 -11.87 -21.18
N SER A 110 15.28 -11.54 -19.93
CA SER A 110 16.56 -10.96 -19.50
C SER A 110 16.90 -11.42 -18.06
N ASP A 111 18.07 -10.99 -17.60
CA ASP A 111 18.49 -11.20 -16.21
C ASP A 111 17.63 -10.29 -15.28
N TRP A 112 17.16 -10.83 -14.17
CA TRP A 112 16.37 -10.12 -13.17
C TRP A 112 17.12 -8.90 -12.54
N HIS A 113 18.43 -8.84 -12.63
CA HIS A 113 19.24 -7.67 -12.22
C HIS A 113 18.84 -6.41 -12.98
N VAL A 114 18.34 -6.55 -14.22
CA VAL A 114 17.86 -5.42 -15.03
C VAL A 114 16.73 -4.67 -14.33
N LEU A 115 15.89 -5.35 -13.55
CA LEU A 115 14.82 -4.71 -12.75
C LEU A 115 15.38 -3.69 -11.76
N PHE A 116 16.48 -4.03 -11.11
CA PHE A 116 17.11 -3.15 -10.13
C PHE A 116 17.85 -1.99 -10.79
N TRP A 117 18.53 -2.25 -11.92
CA TRP A 117 19.15 -1.18 -12.71
C TRP A 117 18.13 -0.20 -13.26
N MET A 118 17.00 -0.70 -13.76
CA MET A 118 15.90 0.15 -14.22
C MET A 118 15.29 0.98 -13.08
N SER A 119 15.10 0.36 -11.92
CA SER A 119 14.65 1.06 -10.71
C SER A 119 15.63 2.15 -10.28
N ALA A 120 16.94 1.86 -10.31
CA ALA A 120 17.97 2.84 -9.97
C ALA A 120 18.00 4.00 -10.97
N GLY A 121 17.96 3.72 -12.27
CA GLY A 121 17.90 4.74 -13.32
C GLY A 121 16.68 5.65 -13.19
N LEU A 122 15.51 5.06 -12.96
CA LEU A 122 14.27 5.81 -12.71
C LEU A 122 14.39 6.68 -11.45
N GLY A 123 14.98 6.14 -10.36
CA GLY A 123 15.25 6.88 -9.13
C GLY A 123 16.15 8.09 -9.35
N VAL A 124 17.22 7.95 -10.12
CA VAL A 124 18.13 9.07 -10.48
C VAL A 124 17.40 10.13 -11.29
N ILE A 125 16.59 9.74 -12.27
CA ILE A 125 15.79 10.67 -13.09
C ILE A 125 14.81 11.46 -12.21
N VAL A 126 14.06 10.76 -11.34
CA VAL A 126 13.12 11.41 -10.41
C VAL A 126 13.84 12.35 -9.47
N PHE A 127 14.97 11.94 -8.90
CA PHE A 127 15.77 12.77 -8.00
C PHE A 127 16.25 14.06 -8.70
N ALA A 128 16.75 13.96 -9.93
CA ALA A 128 17.17 15.10 -10.72
C ALA A 128 15.99 16.04 -11.01
N LEU A 129 14.82 15.50 -11.37
CA LEU A 129 13.61 16.31 -11.63
C LEU A 129 13.13 17.02 -10.37
N VAL A 130 13.18 16.36 -9.21
CA VAL A 130 12.79 16.96 -7.91
C VAL A 130 13.70 18.16 -7.60
N ILE A 131 15.03 18.01 -7.70
CA ILE A 131 15.98 19.10 -7.43
C ILE A 131 15.77 20.26 -8.41
N TRP A 132 15.46 19.96 -9.66
CA TRP A 132 15.40 20.97 -10.70
C TRP A 132 14.08 21.74 -10.72
N ILE A 133 12.97 21.12 -10.35
CA ILE A 133 11.62 21.67 -10.54
C ILE A 133 10.98 22.09 -9.22
N ILE A 134 11.25 21.40 -8.10
CA ILE A 134 10.61 21.70 -6.83
C ILE A 134 11.37 22.81 -6.10
N PRO A 135 10.75 23.98 -5.88
CA PRO A 135 11.39 25.04 -5.11
C PRO A 135 11.52 24.62 -3.62
N PRO A 136 12.54 25.11 -2.91
CA PRO A 136 12.64 24.90 -1.48
C PRO A 136 11.38 25.45 -0.79
N SER A 137 10.81 24.66 0.15
CA SER A 137 9.62 25.06 0.88
C SER A 137 9.83 26.37 1.63
N VAL A 138 8.85 27.28 1.50
CA VAL A 138 8.83 28.57 2.19
C VAL A 138 8.44 28.39 3.67
N LEU A 139 7.69 27.33 3.97
CA LEU A 139 7.27 26.97 5.32
C LEU A 139 8.33 26.08 5.97
N ARG A 140 9.41 26.70 6.43
CA ARG A 140 10.40 26.01 7.26
C ARG A 140 10.01 26.17 8.73
N THR A 141 9.41 25.15 9.29
CA THR A 141 9.31 25.04 10.76
C THR A 141 10.68 24.65 11.27
N ALA A 142 11.31 25.50 12.08
CA ALA A 142 12.57 25.17 12.74
C ALA A 142 12.26 24.17 13.86
N GLY A 143 12.18 22.89 13.55
CA GLY A 143 12.01 21.79 14.50
C GLY A 143 13.24 20.88 14.51
N ARG A 144 13.53 20.26 15.63
CA ARG A 144 14.55 19.20 15.71
C ARG A 144 13.92 17.88 15.29
N PHE A 145 14.59 17.20 14.35
CA PHE A 145 14.13 15.85 13.96
C PHE A 145 14.37 14.88 15.12
N ASP A 146 13.33 14.15 15.50
CA ASP A 146 13.39 13.15 16.56
C ASP A 146 13.96 11.81 16.02
N TYR A 147 15.30 11.69 16.06
CA TYR A 147 16.00 10.48 15.65
C TYR A 147 15.70 9.29 16.58
N ILE A 148 15.46 9.55 17.87
CA ILE A 148 15.16 8.50 18.85
C ILE A 148 13.77 7.94 18.61
N GLY A 149 12.78 8.84 18.41
CA GLY A 149 11.42 8.43 18.03
C GLY A 149 11.39 7.66 16.72
N ALA A 150 12.13 8.12 15.70
CA ALA A 150 12.22 7.42 14.41
C ALA A 150 12.86 6.02 14.55
N ALA A 151 13.93 5.88 15.33
CA ALA A 151 14.58 4.61 15.59
C ALA A 151 13.67 3.65 16.39
N GLY A 152 13.01 4.16 17.45
CA GLY A 152 12.07 3.40 18.27
C GLY A 152 10.90 2.85 17.45
N LEU A 153 10.29 3.69 16.62
CA LEU A 153 9.21 3.28 15.70
C LEU A 153 9.69 2.22 14.71
N ALA A 154 10.86 2.44 14.09
CA ALA A 154 11.43 1.51 13.12
C ALA A 154 11.74 0.14 13.74
N VAL A 155 12.39 0.11 14.90
CA VAL A 155 12.73 -1.14 15.61
C VAL A 155 11.47 -1.87 16.06
N GLY A 156 10.52 -1.16 16.68
CA GLY A 156 9.29 -1.75 17.15
C GLY A 156 8.43 -2.33 16.04
N LEU A 157 8.22 -1.58 14.94
CA LEU A 157 7.50 -2.08 13.77
C LEU A 157 8.22 -3.25 13.09
N THR A 158 9.55 -3.17 12.95
CA THR A 158 10.34 -4.26 12.36
C THR A 158 10.18 -5.54 13.18
N GLY A 159 10.22 -5.45 14.51
CA GLY A 159 10.01 -6.60 15.39
C GLY A 159 8.63 -7.24 15.18
N VAL A 160 7.57 -6.45 15.20
CA VAL A 160 6.19 -6.94 14.99
C VAL A 160 6.04 -7.54 13.59
N LEU A 161 6.48 -6.83 12.54
CA LEU A 161 6.37 -7.30 11.16
C LEU A 161 7.19 -8.57 10.91
N LEU A 162 8.37 -8.68 11.51
CA LEU A 162 9.23 -9.86 11.40
C LEU A 162 8.57 -11.07 12.08
N ALA A 163 7.96 -10.89 13.25
CA ALA A 163 7.21 -11.94 13.93
C ALA A 163 6.03 -12.43 13.08
N ILE A 164 5.26 -11.51 12.47
CA ILE A 164 4.14 -11.85 11.60
C ILE A 164 4.64 -12.56 10.33
N SER A 165 5.68 -12.05 9.69
CA SER A 165 6.19 -12.55 8.41
C SER A 165 6.89 -13.92 8.54
N ARG A 166 7.62 -14.14 9.64
CA ARG A 166 8.42 -15.35 9.88
C ARG A 166 7.77 -16.34 10.84
N GLY A 167 6.66 -15.97 11.48
CA GLY A 167 6.01 -16.79 12.48
C GLY A 167 5.64 -18.19 11.99
N ASN A 168 5.29 -18.33 10.70
CA ASN A 168 4.99 -19.62 10.10
C ASN A 168 6.26 -20.50 9.89
N GLU A 169 7.38 -19.90 9.54
CA GLU A 169 8.66 -20.61 9.32
C GLU A 169 9.34 -20.95 10.65
N TRP A 170 9.37 -20.02 11.59
CA TRP A 170 10.02 -20.20 12.89
C TRP A 170 9.15 -20.93 13.90
N GLY A 171 7.83 -21.01 13.64
CA GLY A 171 6.81 -21.44 14.57
C GLY A 171 6.29 -20.27 15.42
N TRP A 172 4.95 -20.14 15.50
CA TRP A 172 4.30 -19.03 16.22
C TRP A 172 4.63 -18.98 17.72
N ALA A 173 4.89 -20.13 18.34
CA ALA A 173 5.27 -20.24 19.74
C ALA A 173 6.79 -20.29 19.97
N SER A 174 7.62 -20.13 18.94
CA SER A 174 9.07 -20.18 19.09
C SER A 174 9.60 -18.95 19.85
N PRO A 175 10.70 -19.12 20.62
CA PRO A 175 11.34 -18.01 21.35
C PRO A 175 11.71 -16.83 20.42
N ALA A 176 12.11 -17.11 19.18
CA ALA A 176 12.46 -16.06 18.19
C ALA A 176 11.24 -15.25 17.78
N THR A 177 10.12 -15.89 17.43
CA THR A 177 8.88 -15.21 17.06
C THR A 177 8.30 -14.41 18.22
N LEU A 178 8.28 -15.00 19.42
CA LEU A 178 7.81 -14.32 20.63
C LEU A 178 8.71 -13.16 21.02
N ALA A 179 10.03 -13.30 20.95
CA ALA A 179 10.97 -12.21 21.23
C ALA A 179 10.80 -11.05 20.25
N CYS A 180 10.67 -11.33 18.94
CA CYS A 180 10.41 -10.30 17.92
C CYS A 180 9.05 -9.64 18.12
N GLY A 181 7.99 -10.41 18.32
CA GLY A 181 6.62 -9.89 18.44
C GLY A 181 6.41 -9.12 19.74
N LEU A 182 6.64 -9.76 20.90
CA LEU A 182 6.46 -9.13 22.21
C LEU A 182 7.50 -8.03 22.45
N GLY A 183 8.76 -8.25 22.03
CA GLY A 183 9.81 -7.23 22.08
C GLY A 183 9.47 -6.01 21.21
N GLY A 184 9.00 -6.24 19.98
CA GLY A 184 8.52 -5.17 19.09
C GLY A 184 7.36 -4.39 19.71
N ILE A 185 6.35 -5.08 20.27
CA ILE A 185 5.23 -4.44 20.97
C ILE A 185 5.73 -3.64 22.18
N ALA A 186 6.62 -4.20 22.99
CA ALA A 186 7.19 -3.51 24.14
C ALA A 186 7.94 -2.23 23.73
N VAL A 187 8.74 -2.29 22.65
CA VAL A 187 9.41 -1.11 22.09
C VAL A 187 8.40 -0.07 21.63
N LEU A 188 7.31 -0.47 20.94
CA LEU A 188 6.25 0.46 20.50
C LEU A 188 5.51 1.11 21.67
N LEU A 189 5.29 0.38 22.76
CA LEU A 189 4.67 0.94 23.97
C LEU A 189 5.58 1.97 24.65
N VAL A 190 6.88 1.66 24.80
CA VAL A 190 7.89 2.58 25.33
C VAL A 190 8.04 3.80 24.40
N TRP A 191 8.09 3.59 23.09
CA TRP A 191 8.10 4.64 22.09
C TRP A 191 6.87 5.54 22.19
N GLY A 192 5.67 4.97 22.27
CA GLY A 192 4.45 5.74 22.42
C GLY A 192 4.42 6.58 23.71
N TRP A 193 4.91 6.03 24.81
CA TRP A 193 5.06 6.78 26.05
C TRP A 193 6.09 7.91 25.93
N TYR A 194 7.19 7.70 25.22
CA TYR A 194 8.23 8.69 24.93
C TYR A 194 7.66 9.83 24.06
N GLU A 195 6.99 9.51 22.92
CA GLU A 195 6.37 10.49 22.02
C GLU A 195 5.33 11.38 22.74
N LEU A 196 4.54 10.82 23.65
CA LEU A 196 3.54 11.58 24.40
C LEU A 196 4.14 12.62 25.35
N ARG A 197 5.45 12.50 25.66
CA ARG A 197 6.17 13.43 26.57
C ARG A 197 6.99 14.49 25.85
N LEU A 198 7.21 14.32 24.56
CA LEU A 198 7.96 15.28 23.76
C LEU A 198 7.10 16.51 23.42
N SER A 199 7.77 17.66 23.38
CA SER A 199 7.16 18.91 22.88
C SER A 199 7.10 18.96 21.35
N GLU A 200 8.06 18.32 20.68
CA GLU A 200 8.15 18.21 19.21
C GLU A 200 8.29 16.71 18.85
N PRO A 201 7.19 15.91 18.94
CA PRO A 201 7.23 14.50 18.65
C PRO A 201 7.38 14.25 17.14
N LEU A 202 7.94 13.10 16.75
CA LEU A 202 7.96 12.65 15.37
C LEU A 202 6.53 12.50 14.83
N LEU A 203 5.64 11.99 15.68
CA LEU A 203 4.23 11.79 15.39
C LEU A 203 3.40 12.25 16.59
N ASP A 204 2.53 13.24 16.41
CA ASP A 204 1.59 13.61 17.48
C ASP A 204 0.54 12.50 17.66
N LEU A 205 0.78 11.65 18.67
CA LEU A 205 -0.12 10.56 19.04
C LEU A 205 -1.49 11.05 19.51
N ARG A 206 -1.60 12.29 19.99
CA ARG A 206 -2.89 12.89 20.37
C ARG A 206 -3.74 13.16 19.13
N VAL A 207 -3.11 13.61 18.05
CA VAL A 207 -3.77 13.79 16.75
C VAL A 207 -4.07 12.44 16.12
N ALA A 208 -3.13 11.50 16.18
CA ALA A 208 -3.32 10.12 15.69
C ALA A 208 -4.47 9.38 16.41
N ALA A 209 -4.69 9.68 17.70
CA ALA A 209 -5.75 9.10 18.51
C ALA A 209 -7.14 9.76 18.28
N ARG A 210 -7.23 10.85 17.52
CA ARG A 210 -8.54 11.42 17.15
C ARG A 210 -9.41 10.37 16.48
N PRO A 211 -10.68 10.19 16.84
CA PRO A 211 -11.52 9.08 16.35
C PRO A 211 -11.52 8.96 14.81
N ALA A 212 -11.61 10.09 14.10
CA ALA A 212 -11.60 10.07 12.63
C ALA A 212 -10.26 9.58 12.05
N VAL A 213 -9.11 9.97 12.64
CA VAL A 213 -7.77 9.56 12.19
C VAL A 213 -7.53 8.11 12.56
N LEU A 214 -7.82 7.72 13.82
CA LEU A 214 -7.61 6.36 14.30
C LEU A 214 -8.44 5.35 13.50
N LEU A 215 -9.74 5.59 13.33
CA LEU A 215 -10.62 4.71 12.58
C LEU A 215 -10.20 4.62 11.11
N THR A 216 -9.76 5.73 10.50
CA THR A 216 -9.23 5.70 9.13
C THR A 216 -7.96 4.87 9.04
N ASN A 217 -7.06 4.97 10.00
CA ASN A 217 -5.84 4.17 10.05
C ASN A 217 -6.14 2.68 10.25
N LEU A 218 -7.07 2.34 11.15
CA LEU A 218 -7.52 0.96 11.32
C LEU A 218 -8.19 0.40 10.06
N ALA A 219 -9.03 1.19 9.39
CA ALA A 219 -9.60 0.80 8.09
C ALA A 219 -8.51 0.57 7.03
N SER A 220 -7.39 1.34 7.08
CA SER A 220 -6.26 1.18 6.17
C SER A 220 -5.56 -0.18 6.31
N VAL A 221 -5.50 -0.74 7.53
CA VAL A 221 -4.98 -2.12 7.73
C VAL A 221 -5.84 -3.11 6.95
N ALA A 222 -7.16 -3.01 7.11
CA ALA A 222 -8.09 -3.93 6.48
C ALA A 222 -8.13 -3.80 4.95
N VAL A 223 -8.10 -2.56 4.43
CA VAL A 223 -8.03 -2.30 2.98
C VAL A 223 -6.68 -2.76 2.41
N GLY A 224 -5.58 -2.52 3.11
CA GLY A 224 -4.25 -2.99 2.73
C GLY A 224 -4.16 -4.52 2.71
N PHE A 225 -4.77 -5.18 3.70
CA PHE A 225 -4.90 -6.64 3.72
C PHE A 225 -5.66 -7.13 2.47
N SER A 226 -6.84 -6.57 2.20
CA SER A 226 -7.65 -6.97 1.05
C SER A 226 -6.90 -6.80 -0.27
N LEU A 227 -6.21 -5.68 -0.49
CA LEU A 227 -5.41 -5.48 -1.69
C LEU A 227 -4.34 -6.58 -1.84
N PHE A 228 -3.60 -6.86 -0.78
CA PHE A 228 -2.46 -7.77 -0.89
C PHE A 228 -2.90 -9.23 -0.98
N ALA A 229 -4.03 -9.60 -0.39
CA ALA A 229 -4.62 -10.93 -0.54
C ALA A 229 -4.90 -11.26 -2.02
N SER A 230 -5.42 -10.31 -2.81
CA SER A 230 -5.61 -10.48 -4.26
C SER A 230 -4.28 -10.56 -5.02
N ASN A 231 -3.31 -9.72 -4.65
CA ASN A 231 -1.98 -9.71 -5.28
C ASN A 231 -1.19 -11.01 -5.07
N VAL A 232 -1.47 -11.75 -4.00
CA VAL A 232 -0.87 -13.07 -3.76
C VAL A 232 -1.69 -14.16 -4.45
N SER A 233 -3.02 -14.16 -4.29
CA SER A 233 -3.87 -15.28 -4.70
C SER A 233 -4.09 -15.34 -6.21
N TYR A 234 -4.35 -14.21 -6.89
CA TYR A 234 -4.67 -14.23 -8.32
C TYR A 234 -3.49 -14.62 -9.19
N PRO A 235 -2.27 -14.06 -9.06
CA PRO A 235 -1.13 -14.50 -9.86
C PRO A 235 -0.83 -15.99 -9.66
N GLN A 236 -0.80 -16.46 -8.41
CA GLN A 236 -0.54 -17.87 -8.13
C GLN A 236 -1.58 -18.80 -8.76
N MET A 237 -2.88 -18.43 -8.68
CA MET A 237 -3.94 -19.22 -9.30
C MET A 237 -3.84 -19.23 -10.82
N LEU A 238 -3.45 -18.10 -11.44
CA LEU A 238 -3.29 -17.97 -12.89
C LEU A 238 -2.08 -18.76 -13.41
N GLU A 239 -0.96 -18.75 -12.67
CA GLU A 239 0.29 -19.42 -13.07
C GLU A 239 0.27 -20.93 -12.76
N LEU A 240 -0.51 -21.38 -11.78
CA LEU A 240 -0.58 -22.77 -11.38
C LEU A 240 -0.96 -23.65 -12.58
N PRO A 241 -0.25 -24.78 -12.84
CA PRO A 241 -0.57 -25.67 -13.96
C PRO A 241 -2.03 -26.14 -13.96
N ALA A 242 -2.63 -26.27 -15.15
CA ALA A 242 -4.01 -26.71 -15.29
C ALA A 242 -4.26 -28.10 -14.67
N ALA A 243 -3.28 -29.02 -14.76
CA ALA A 243 -3.31 -30.33 -14.10
C ALA A 243 -3.40 -30.22 -12.55
N ALA A 244 -3.00 -29.11 -12.00
CA ALA A 244 -3.03 -28.80 -10.57
C ALA A 244 -4.26 -27.97 -10.15
N GLY A 245 -5.18 -27.69 -11.09
CA GLY A 245 -6.39 -26.90 -10.83
C GLY A 245 -6.23 -25.39 -11.01
N GLY A 246 -5.11 -24.93 -11.59
CA GLY A 246 -4.90 -23.55 -12.02
C GLY A 246 -5.16 -23.34 -13.51
N PHE A 247 -4.66 -22.22 -14.07
CA PHE A 247 -4.91 -21.87 -15.47
C PHE A 247 -3.68 -22.07 -16.37
N GLY A 248 -2.49 -22.35 -15.83
CA GLY A 248 -1.27 -22.64 -16.57
C GLY A 248 -0.72 -21.47 -17.40
N LEU A 249 -1.01 -20.24 -17.00
CA LEU A 249 -0.58 -19.04 -17.72
C LEU A 249 0.89 -18.71 -17.43
N SER A 250 1.56 -18.06 -18.38
CA SER A 250 2.88 -17.48 -18.12
C SER A 250 2.81 -16.32 -17.13
N LEU A 251 3.95 -15.97 -16.53
CA LEU A 251 4.07 -14.83 -15.63
C LEU A 251 3.58 -13.54 -16.29
N LEU A 252 3.92 -13.33 -17.58
CA LEU A 252 3.45 -12.17 -18.34
C LEU A 252 1.94 -12.19 -18.53
N GLN A 253 1.35 -13.33 -18.91
CA GLN A 253 -0.10 -13.45 -19.11
C GLN A 253 -0.85 -13.19 -17.81
N ALA A 254 -0.42 -13.79 -16.70
CA ALA A 254 -0.99 -13.56 -15.38
C ALA A 254 -0.90 -12.07 -14.98
N SER A 255 0.26 -11.44 -15.19
CA SER A 255 0.47 -10.01 -14.93
C SER A 255 -0.45 -9.11 -15.75
N LEU A 256 -0.69 -9.43 -17.02
CA LEU A 256 -1.60 -8.68 -17.89
C LEU A 256 -3.07 -8.79 -17.45
N ILE A 257 -3.47 -9.91 -16.85
CA ILE A 257 -4.83 -10.10 -16.31
C ILE A 257 -5.00 -9.30 -15.01
N VAL A 258 -3.95 -9.17 -14.20
CA VAL A 258 -4.00 -8.42 -12.94
C VAL A 258 -3.81 -6.91 -13.16
N MET A 259 -3.10 -6.48 -14.20
CA MET A 259 -2.82 -5.08 -14.53
C MET A 259 -4.06 -4.16 -14.58
N PRO A 260 -5.22 -4.56 -15.11
CA PRO A 260 -6.38 -3.68 -15.23
C PRO A 260 -6.92 -3.11 -13.93
N SER A 261 -6.68 -3.74 -12.78
CA SER A 261 -7.09 -3.19 -11.46
C SER A 261 -6.45 -1.83 -11.18
N GLY A 262 -5.16 -1.69 -11.47
CA GLY A 262 -4.46 -0.42 -11.31
C GLY A 262 -4.88 0.63 -12.34
N LEU A 263 -5.24 0.22 -13.57
CA LEU A 263 -5.79 1.12 -14.58
C LEU A 263 -7.17 1.64 -14.17
N VAL A 264 -8.03 0.76 -13.61
CA VAL A 264 -9.33 1.18 -13.02
C VAL A 264 -9.11 2.18 -11.90
N MET A 265 -8.17 1.94 -11.00
CA MET A 265 -7.82 2.88 -9.94
C MET A 265 -7.43 4.25 -10.51
N MET A 266 -6.64 4.29 -11.59
CA MET A 266 -6.26 5.53 -12.28
C MET A 266 -7.47 6.26 -12.84
N VAL A 267 -8.31 5.57 -13.59
CA VAL A 267 -9.50 6.16 -14.24
C VAL A 267 -10.49 6.67 -13.20
N LEU A 268 -10.68 5.94 -12.10
CA LEU A 268 -11.61 6.33 -11.04
C LEU A 268 -11.09 7.46 -10.14
N SER A 269 -9.79 7.72 -10.08
CA SER A 269 -9.21 8.71 -9.17
C SER A 269 -9.81 10.12 -9.33
N PRO A 270 -9.95 10.70 -10.54
CA PRO A 270 -10.59 12.01 -10.73
C PRO A 270 -12.07 11.99 -10.30
N PHE A 271 -12.77 10.87 -10.52
CA PHE A 271 -14.17 10.71 -10.13
C PHE A 271 -14.29 10.56 -8.61
N SER A 272 -13.35 9.89 -7.96
CA SER A 272 -13.30 9.76 -6.50
C SER A 272 -13.23 11.12 -5.81
N GLY A 273 -12.42 12.04 -6.32
CA GLY A 273 -12.34 13.41 -5.78
C GLY A 273 -13.64 14.19 -5.94
N ARG A 274 -14.32 14.06 -7.07
CA ARG A 274 -15.64 14.69 -7.30
C ARG A 274 -16.72 14.05 -6.42
N LEU A 275 -16.76 12.73 -6.37
CA LEU A 275 -17.73 12.00 -5.58
C LEU A 275 -17.57 12.26 -4.08
N ALA A 276 -16.33 12.35 -3.58
CA ALA A 276 -16.06 12.68 -2.18
C ALA A 276 -16.53 14.08 -1.77
N ARG A 277 -16.59 15.03 -2.71
CA ARG A 277 -17.16 16.37 -2.45
C ARG A 277 -18.66 16.36 -2.34
N THR A 278 -19.37 15.50 -3.06
CA THR A 278 -20.83 15.42 -3.07
C THR A 278 -21.38 14.50 -1.97
N VAL A 279 -20.80 13.31 -1.79
CA VAL A 279 -21.31 12.29 -0.85
C VAL A 279 -20.46 12.17 0.43
N GLY A 280 -19.32 12.83 0.46
CA GLY A 280 -18.36 12.76 1.56
C GLY A 280 -17.38 11.57 1.45
N PRO A 281 -16.14 11.73 2.00
CA PRO A 281 -15.11 10.71 1.89
C PRO A 281 -15.43 9.45 2.70
N GLN A 282 -16.23 9.54 3.77
CA GLN A 282 -16.67 8.38 4.54
C GLN A 282 -17.50 7.41 3.66
N LEU A 283 -18.50 7.93 2.93
CA LEU A 283 -19.33 7.08 2.07
C LEU A 283 -18.49 6.49 0.92
N LEU A 284 -17.52 7.24 0.43
CA LEU A 284 -16.60 6.71 -0.58
C LEU A 284 -15.79 5.51 -0.05
N LEU A 285 -15.33 5.55 1.22
CA LEU A 285 -14.66 4.41 1.86
C LEU A 285 -15.61 3.21 2.01
N VAL A 286 -16.85 3.45 2.40
CA VAL A 286 -17.92 2.43 2.48
C VAL A 286 -18.14 1.76 1.12
N LEU A 287 -18.27 2.54 0.05
CA LEU A 287 -18.44 2.03 -1.32
C LEU A 287 -17.20 1.22 -1.77
N GLY A 288 -16.01 1.69 -1.42
CA GLY A 288 -14.76 0.98 -1.69
C GLY A 288 -14.72 -0.38 -0.99
N ALA A 289 -15.04 -0.42 0.30
CA ALA A 289 -15.08 -1.67 1.07
C ALA A 289 -16.18 -2.62 0.57
N ALA A 290 -17.35 -2.10 0.20
CA ALA A 290 -18.43 -2.89 -0.39
C ALA A 290 -18.01 -3.51 -1.74
N ALA A 291 -17.33 -2.75 -2.59
CA ALA A 291 -16.80 -3.26 -3.86
C ALA A 291 -15.78 -4.40 -3.64
N LEU A 292 -14.94 -4.32 -2.61
CA LEU A 292 -14.02 -5.40 -2.24
C LEU A 292 -14.75 -6.66 -1.79
N ILE A 293 -15.82 -6.52 -0.98
CA ILE A 293 -16.67 -7.66 -0.57
C ILE A 293 -17.28 -8.32 -1.79
N VAL A 294 -17.83 -7.54 -2.72
CA VAL A 294 -18.42 -8.05 -3.96
C VAL A 294 -17.38 -8.74 -4.83
N ALA A 295 -16.18 -8.16 -4.95
CA ALA A 295 -15.08 -8.73 -5.73
C ALA A 295 -14.65 -10.11 -5.24
N TYR A 296 -14.40 -10.23 -3.94
CA TYR A 296 -14.01 -11.50 -3.34
C TYR A 296 -15.16 -12.50 -3.27
N GLY A 297 -16.40 -12.02 -3.03
CA GLY A 297 -17.60 -12.85 -3.11
C GLY A 297 -17.80 -13.43 -4.51
N TYR A 298 -17.58 -12.61 -5.54
CA TYR A 298 -17.59 -13.06 -6.92
C TYR A 298 -16.49 -14.10 -7.20
N SER A 299 -15.26 -13.87 -6.72
CA SER A 299 -14.17 -14.85 -6.86
C SER A 299 -14.47 -16.16 -6.15
N LEU A 300 -15.10 -16.11 -4.98
CA LEU A 300 -15.46 -17.31 -4.21
C LEU A 300 -16.47 -18.19 -4.96
N LEU A 301 -17.38 -17.58 -5.71
CA LEU A 301 -18.46 -18.26 -6.41
C LEU A 301 -18.11 -18.64 -7.85
N PHE A 302 -17.31 -17.84 -8.54
CA PHE A 302 -17.17 -17.92 -9.99
C PHE A 302 -15.73 -18.04 -10.50
N ALA A 303 -14.69 -18.21 -9.69
CA ALA A 303 -13.29 -18.24 -10.12
C ALA A 303 -12.90 -19.51 -10.91
N SER A 304 -13.72 -19.94 -11.88
CA SER A 304 -13.53 -21.12 -12.72
C SER A 304 -12.91 -20.84 -14.10
N GLU A 305 -12.93 -19.59 -14.53
CA GLU A 305 -12.44 -19.13 -15.83
C GLU A 305 -11.55 -17.89 -15.66
N VAL A 306 -10.60 -17.68 -16.56
CA VAL A 306 -9.66 -16.54 -16.51
C VAL A 306 -10.39 -15.21 -16.51
N TRP A 307 -11.47 -15.06 -17.30
CA TRP A 307 -12.23 -13.81 -17.34
C TRP A 307 -12.98 -13.51 -16.04
N HIS A 308 -13.32 -14.52 -15.23
CA HIS A 308 -13.89 -14.30 -13.90
C HIS A 308 -12.88 -13.60 -12.98
N ILE A 309 -11.61 -14.03 -13.04
CA ILE A 309 -10.53 -13.38 -12.28
C ILE A 309 -10.31 -11.95 -12.77
N LEU A 310 -10.38 -11.71 -14.08
CA LEU A 310 -10.31 -10.37 -14.64
C LEU A 310 -11.42 -9.45 -14.08
N VAL A 311 -12.68 -9.92 -14.09
CA VAL A 311 -13.82 -9.16 -13.55
C VAL A 311 -13.65 -8.88 -12.06
N ALA A 312 -13.28 -9.91 -11.29
CA ALA A 312 -13.01 -9.74 -9.85
C ALA A 312 -11.90 -8.71 -9.61
N ASN A 313 -10.84 -8.76 -10.40
CA ASN A 313 -9.71 -7.85 -10.28
C ASN A 313 -10.07 -6.40 -10.68
N LEU A 314 -10.94 -6.19 -11.66
CA LEU A 314 -11.51 -4.88 -11.97
C LEU A 314 -12.29 -4.32 -10.77
N LEU A 315 -13.11 -5.14 -10.11
CA LEU A 315 -13.85 -4.76 -8.90
C LEU A 315 -12.91 -4.45 -7.73
N ILE A 316 -11.81 -5.21 -7.57
CA ILE A 316 -10.74 -4.87 -6.61
C ILE A 316 -10.18 -3.48 -6.92
N GLY A 317 -9.89 -3.18 -8.19
CA GLY A 317 -9.43 -1.85 -8.62
C GLY A 317 -10.38 -0.71 -8.24
N VAL A 318 -11.69 -0.92 -8.39
CA VAL A 318 -12.74 0.03 -7.93
C VAL A 318 -12.65 0.21 -6.42
N GLY A 319 -12.64 -0.89 -5.66
CA GLY A 319 -12.62 -0.88 -4.20
C GLY A 319 -11.40 -0.16 -3.63
N ILE A 320 -10.22 -0.47 -4.14
CA ILE A 320 -8.96 0.15 -3.71
C ILE A 320 -8.88 1.62 -4.15
N GLY A 321 -9.32 1.94 -5.38
CA GLY A 321 -9.34 3.31 -5.88
C GLY A 321 -10.17 4.24 -5.00
N PHE A 322 -11.37 3.82 -4.65
CA PHE A 322 -12.23 4.55 -3.72
C PHE A 322 -11.67 4.58 -2.30
N GLY A 323 -11.22 3.43 -1.80
CA GLY A 323 -10.67 3.32 -0.44
C GLY A 323 -9.47 4.24 -0.22
N TYR A 324 -8.47 4.21 -1.11
CA TYR A 324 -7.25 5.02 -0.96
C TYR A 324 -7.54 6.52 -1.07
N ALA A 325 -8.35 6.93 -2.04
CA ALA A 325 -8.74 8.34 -2.17
C ALA A 325 -9.50 8.82 -0.92
N ALA A 326 -10.43 8.01 -0.41
CA ALA A 326 -11.21 8.33 0.77
C ALA A 326 -10.35 8.48 2.02
N MET A 327 -9.41 7.54 2.27
CA MET A 327 -8.56 7.57 3.45
C MET A 327 -7.68 8.82 3.51
N LEU A 328 -7.06 9.20 2.38
CA LEU A 328 -6.27 10.42 2.28
C LEU A 328 -7.10 11.67 2.60
N MET A 329 -8.31 11.77 2.05
CA MET A 329 -9.21 12.90 2.30
C MET A 329 -9.73 12.93 3.74
N LEU A 330 -10.05 11.78 4.34
CA LEU A 330 -10.50 11.68 5.74
C LEU A 330 -9.41 12.19 6.69
N ILE A 331 -8.16 11.78 6.48
CA ILE A 331 -7.03 12.25 7.28
C ILE A 331 -6.84 13.74 7.10
N MET A 332 -6.76 14.22 5.86
CA MET A 332 -6.54 15.65 5.58
C MET A 332 -7.60 16.57 6.19
N ARG A 333 -8.86 16.14 6.21
CA ARG A 333 -9.96 16.89 6.84
C ARG A 333 -9.92 16.84 8.37
N SER A 334 -9.16 15.94 8.96
CA SER A 334 -9.15 15.65 10.39
C SER A 334 -7.92 16.19 11.12
N VAL A 335 -6.87 16.59 10.38
CA VAL A 335 -5.60 17.05 10.94
C VAL A 335 -5.26 18.48 10.50
N PRO A 336 -4.47 19.24 11.29
CA PRO A 336 -3.93 20.51 10.87
C PRO A 336 -3.07 20.40 9.62
N PRO A 337 -2.93 21.47 8.81
CA PRO A 337 -2.06 21.48 7.64
C PRO A 337 -0.63 21.04 7.92
N THR A 338 -0.06 21.47 9.05
CA THR A 338 1.30 21.16 9.51
C THR A 338 1.54 19.68 9.78
N GLU A 339 0.49 18.89 10.06
CA GLU A 339 0.59 17.48 10.42
C GLU A 339 0.14 16.53 9.29
N THR A 340 -0.23 17.08 8.14
CA THR A 340 -0.75 16.29 7.01
C THR A 340 0.25 15.23 6.54
N GLY A 341 1.53 15.57 6.43
CA GLY A 341 2.58 14.66 6.00
C GLY A 341 2.78 13.50 6.98
N ALA A 342 2.93 13.80 8.27
CA ALA A 342 3.11 12.80 9.33
C ALA A 342 1.89 11.87 9.44
N SER A 343 0.68 12.42 9.43
CA SER A 343 -0.56 11.63 9.52
C SER A 343 -0.80 10.74 8.30
N ASN A 344 -0.48 11.20 7.08
CA ASN A 344 -0.54 10.35 5.88
C ASN A 344 0.59 9.32 5.86
N GLY A 345 1.77 9.64 6.40
CA GLY A 345 2.84 8.68 6.62
C GLY A 345 2.40 7.56 7.57
N LEU A 346 1.76 7.91 8.69
CA LEU A 346 1.18 6.94 9.61
C LEU A 346 0.12 6.06 8.91
N ASN A 347 -0.75 6.64 8.11
CA ASN A 347 -1.73 5.89 7.32
C ASN A 347 -1.07 4.89 6.37
N ALA A 348 0.03 5.28 5.72
CA ALA A 348 0.82 4.38 4.88
C ALA A 348 1.44 3.24 5.70
N LEU A 349 1.91 3.49 6.93
CA LEU A 349 2.41 2.45 7.83
C LEU A 349 1.31 1.46 8.24
N PHE A 350 0.13 1.92 8.63
CA PHE A 350 -1.01 1.04 8.94
C PHE A 350 -1.41 0.19 7.74
N ARG A 351 -1.41 0.76 6.55
CA ARG A 351 -1.65 0.02 5.30
C ARG A 351 -0.58 -1.04 5.05
N SER A 352 0.69 -0.73 5.33
CA SER A 352 1.80 -1.69 5.22
C SER A 352 1.69 -2.82 6.24
N LEU A 353 1.20 -2.56 7.46
CA LEU A 353 0.86 -3.61 8.42
C LEU A 353 -0.19 -4.55 7.84
N GLY A 354 -1.23 -4.03 7.21
CA GLY A 354 -2.26 -4.81 6.54
C GLY A 354 -1.71 -5.68 5.42
N THR A 355 -0.89 -5.11 4.54
CA THR A 355 -0.28 -5.87 3.43
C THR A 355 0.68 -6.96 3.93
N SER A 356 1.48 -6.68 4.96
CA SER A 356 2.40 -7.67 5.55
C SER A 356 1.65 -8.80 6.26
N THR A 357 0.56 -8.46 6.97
CA THR A 357 -0.31 -9.46 7.62
C THR A 357 -0.99 -10.34 6.57
N ALA A 358 -1.47 -9.76 5.46
CA ALA A 358 -2.03 -10.52 4.35
C ALA A 358 -1.00 -11.45 3.71
N ALA A 359 0.22 -10.96 3.45
CA ALA A 359 1.31 -11.78 2.92
C ALA A 359 1.58 -13.01 3.78
N ALA A 360 1.70 -12.80 5.09
CA ALA A 360 1.97 -13.88 6.04
C ALA A 360 0.79 -14.85 6.15
N LEU A 361 -0.42 -14.33 6.34
CA LEU A 361 -1.60 -15.17 6.59
C LEU A 361 -2.06 -15.91 5.34
N VAL A 362 -2.18 -15.22 4.21
CA VAL A 362 -2.55 -15.85 2.93
C VAL A 362 -1.47 -16.84 2.49
N GLY A 363 -0.19 -16.46 2.60
CA GLY A 363 0.92 -17.37 2.32
C GLY A 363 0.90 -18.62 3.20
N ALA A 364 0.61 -18.49 4.49
CA ALA A 364 0.47 -19.61 5.41
C ALA A 364 -0.71 -20.52 5.05
N VAL A 365 -1.86 -19.94 4.68
CA VAL A 365 -3.05 -20.69 4.23
C VAL A 365 -2.75 -21.47 2.96
N LEU A 366 -2.15 -20.82 1.95
CA LEU A 366 -1.80 -21.47 0.68
C LEU A 366 -0.79 -22.61 0.91
N ALA A 367 0.21 -22.40 1.78
CA ALA A 367 1.19 -23.45 2.10
C ALA A 367 0.57 -24.59 2.92
N ALA A 368 -0.22 -24.31 3.97
CA ALA A 368 -0.81 -25.31 4.84
C ALA A 368 -1.88 -26.18 4.13
N MET A 369 -2.57 -25.61 3.13
CA MET A 369 -3.58 -26.31 2.35
C MET A 369 -3.06 -26.73 0.98
N SER A 370 -1.76 -26.98 0.85
CA SER A 370 -1.12 -27.53 -0.35
C SER A 370 -1.04 -29.05 -0.29
N VAL A 371 -1.11 -29.69 -1.46
CA VAL A 371 -0.86 -31.12 -1.66
C VAL A 371 0.40 -31.28 -2.52
N THR A 372 1.20 -32.29 -2.20
CA THR A 372 2.40 -32.59 -3.00
C THR A 372 1.98 -33.32 -4.27
N ARG A 373 2.26 -32.74 -5.44
CA ARG A 373 2.12 -33.38 -6.76
C ARG A 373 3.46 -33.30 -7.47
N ASP A 374 3.96 -34.42 -7.94
CA ASP A 374 5.27 -34.53 -8.63
C ASP A 374 6.44 -33.87 -7.89
N GLY A 375 6.43 -33.96 -6.54
CA GLY A 375 7.46 -33.38 -5.68
C GLY A 375 7.32 -31.85 -5.42
N ILE A 376 6.28 -31.21 -5.98
CA ILE A 376 6.01 -29.77 -5.80
C ILE A 376 4.77 -29.59 -4.92
N ALA A 377 4.85 -28.67 -3.94
CA ALA A 377 3.70 -28.30 -3.13
C ALA A 377 2.76 -27.38 -3.94
N VAL A 378 1.54 -27.82 -4.13
CA VAL A 378 0.52 -27.17 -4.96
C VAL A 378 -0.67 -26.78 -4.09
N PRO A 379 -1.02 -25.48 -3.98
CA PRO A 379 -2.20 -25.05 -3.25
C PRO A 379 -3.48 -25.65 -3.81
N THR A 380 -4.37 -26.12 -2.94
CA THR A 380 -5.66 -26.66 -3.33
C THR A 380 -6.66 -25.54 -3.71
N PRO A 381 -7.72 -25.84 -4.47
CA PRO A 381 -8.80 -24.86 -4.69
C PRO A 381 -9.40 -24.31 -3.40
N ALA A 382 -9.49 -25.15 -2.35
CA ALA A 382 -9.96 -24.73 -1.03
C ALA A 382 -9.03 -23.70 -0.36
N ALA A 383 -7.72 -23.74 -0.63
CA ALA A 383 -6.76 -22.74 -0.15
C ALA A 383 -7.06 -21.36 -0.74
N PHE A 384 -7.34 -21.29 -2.04
CA PHE A 384 -7.73 -20.02 -2.69
C PHE A 384 -9.09 -19.53 -2.18
N GLN A 385 -10.08 -20.40 -2.01
CA GLN A 385 -11.37 -20.03 -1.44
C GLN A 385 -11.22 -19.47 -0.02
N THR A 386 -10.37 -20.08 0.81
CA THR A 386 -10.05 -19.56 2.14
C THR A 386 -9.40 -18.19 2.07
N SER A 387 -8.48 -17.96 1.12
CA SER A 387 -7.86 -16.66 0.90
C SER A 387 -8.87 -15.58 0.48
N PHE A 388 -9.84 -15.93 -0.36
CA PHE A 388 -10.93 -15.03 -0.74
C PHE A 388 -11.86 -14.74 0.43
N ALA A 389 -12.18 -15.74 1.26
CA ALA A 389 -12.95 -15.55 2.48
C ALA A 389 -12.25 -14.62 3.49
N LEU A 390 -10.93 -14.72 3.63
CA LEU A 390 -10.12 -13.78 4.42
C LEU A 390 -10.18 -12.35 3.84
N GLY A 391 -10.15 -12.22 2.52
CA GLY A 391 -10.33 -10.94 1.82
C GLY A 391 -11.70 -10.32 2.10
N ILE A 392 -12.78 -11.12 2.07
CA ILE A 392 -14.13 -10.68 2.46
C ILE A 392 -14.15 -10.22 3.91
N GLY A 393 -13.58 -11.01 4.83
CA GLY A 393 -13.51 -10.68 6.26
C GLY A 393 -12.81 -9.35 6.51
N ALA A 394 -11.66 -9.12 5.88
CA ALA A 394 -10.94 -7.86 5.98
C ALA A 394 -11.75 -6.69 5.40
N ALA A 395 -12.35 -6.86 4.23
CA ALA A 395 -13.20 -5.84 3.62
C ALA A 395 -14.44 -5.52 4.46
N ALA A 396 -15.05 -6.53 5.10
CA ALA A 396 -16.17 -6.34 6.02
C ALA A 396 -15.75 -5.57 7.29
N VAL A 397 -14.56 -5.84 7.82
CA VAL A 397 -13.97 -5.05 8.93
C VAL A 397 -13.76 -3.60 8.49
N ALA A 398 -13.19 -3.36 7.28
CA ALA A 398 -13.03 -2.02 6.75
C ALA A 398 -14.37 -1.30 6.61
N LEU A 399 -15.40 -1.98 6.10
CA LEU A 399 -16.77 -1.47 5.98
C LEU A 399 -17.35 -1.10 7.33
N ALA A 400 -17.27 -2.01 8.30
CA ALA A 400 -17.77 -1.77 9.65
C ALA A 400 -17.08 -0.55 10.28
N ILE A 401 -15.75 -0.48 10.23
CA ILE A 401 -15.00 0.68 10.74
C ILE A 401 -15.42 1.98 10.03
N ALA A 402 -15.55 1.94 8.70
CA ALA A 402 -15.93 3.10 7.90
C ALA A 402 -17.29 3.69 8.33
N LEU A 403 -18.25 2.86 8.73
CA LEU A 403 -19.56 3.31 9.20
C LEU A 403 -19.48 4.09 10.53
N PHE A 404 -18.48 3.82 11.37
CA PHE A 404 -18.26 4.50 12.65
C PHE A 404 -17.39 5.76 12.54
N ILE A 405 -16.80 6.07 11.37
CA ILE A 405 -16.02 7.32 11.21
C ILE A 405 -16.96 8.51 11.36
N PRO A 406 -16.66 9.48 12.26
CA PRO A 406 -17.50 10.64 12.47
C PRO A 406 -17.63 11.50 11.20
N ARG A 407 -18.88 11.82 10.82
CA ARG A 407 -19.16 12.80 9.76
C ARG A 407 -18.94 14.20 10.36
N ARG A 408 -17.92 14.91 9.91
CA ARG A 408 -17.88 16.36 10.18
C ARG A 408 -18.93 17.04 9.30
N ARG A 409 -19.90 17.71 9.92
CA ARG A 409 -20.75 18.69 9.23
C ARG A 409 -19.86 19.85 8.83
N ASP A 410 -19.90 20.26 7.58
CA ASP A 410 -19.20 21.47 7.14
C ASP A 410 -19.73 22.67 7.95
N PRO A 411 -18.85 23.53 8.51
CA PRO A 411 -19.28 24.71 9.24
C PRO A 411 -20.14 25.68 8.42
N HIS A 412 -20.09 25.62 7.09
CA HIS A 412 -20.88 26.45 6.20
C HIS A 412 -22.38 26.10 6.14
N GLU A 413 -22.82 24.91 6.58
CA GLU A 413 -24.24 24.59 6.68
C GLU A 413 -24.92 25.13 7.97
N ALA A 414 -24.13 25.69 8.89
CA ALA A 414 -24.63 26.15 10.20
C ALA A 414 -25.06 27.64 10.24
N HIS A 415 -24.95 28.38 9.14
CA HIS A 415 -25.51 29.72 9.06
C HIS A 415 -26.74 29.68 8.14
N PRO A 416 -27.97 29.57 8.71
CA PRO A 416 -29.14 30.01 8.00
C PRO A 416 -28.97 31.50 7.77
N SER A 417 -28.99 31.95 6.51
CA SER A 417 -29.06 33.34 6.12
C SER A 417 -30.19 34.01 6.94
N LEU A 418 -29.80 34.88 7.88
CA LEU A 418 -30.76 35.77 8.50
C LEU A 418 -31.38 36.60 7.38
N PRO A 419 -32.70 36.68 7.28
CA PRO A 419 -33.34 37.53 6.30
C PRO A 419 -33.10 39.00 6.72
N HIS A 420 -32.66 39.79 5.74
CA HIS A 420 -32.57 41.26 5.84
C HIS A 420 -33.92 41.91 5.92
#